data_448f0f8110e44f8d5fe70d46d0fa2140
#
_entry.id   448f0f8110e44f8d5fe70d46d0fa2140
#
_cell.length_a   1.000
_cell.length_b   1.000
_cell.length_c   1.000
_cell.angle_alpha   90.00
_cell.angle_beta   90.00
_cell.angle_gamma   90.00
#
_symmetry.space_group_name_H-M   'P 1'
#
loop_
_entity.id
_entity.type
_entity.pdbx_description
1 polymer ?
#
loop_
_entity_poly.entity_id
_entity_poly.type
_entity_poly.pdbx_seq_one_letter_code
_entity_poly.pdbx_strand_id
1 'polypeptide(L)'
;MLNSEQEAISEFIIKRRIIMQVTTTVEETRKLVKNWKKEGKTVGLVPTMGFLHEGHASLIRRCREENDIVVVSDFVNPTQFGPTEDLEAYPRDFKRDSELCESLGADLIFHPEPKDMYHDPHAYVSIDTLSDTLCGKTRPIHFKGVCTVVSKLFNIVAPD
;
A
#
# COMPACT_ATOMS: atom_id res chain seq x y z
N MET A 1 21.20 15.03 -31.80
CA MET A 1 22.25 14.85 -30.79
C MET A 1 21.90 15.78 -29.65
N LEU A 2 21.55 15.23 -28.49
CA LEU A 2 21.37 16.00 -27.26
C LEU A 2 22.73 16.59 -26.87
N ASN A 3 22.78 17.82 -26.36
CA ASN A 3 24.04 18.39 -25.94
C ASN A 3 24.48 17.78 -24.60
N SER A 4 25.76 17.93 -24.26
CA SER A 4 26.39 17.35 -23.07
C SER A 4 25.68 17.75 -21.74
N GLU A 5 25.04 18.93 -21.70
CA GLU A 5 24.24 19.37 -20.56
C GLU A 5 22.92 18.61 -20.43
N GLN A 6 22.26 18.34 -21.56
CA GLN A 6 21.01 17.55 -21.57
C GLN A 6 21.26 16.09 -21.22
N GLU A 7 22.41 15.53 -21.63
CA GLU A 7 22.84 14.20 -21.20
C GLU A 7 23.18 14.16 -19.71
N ALA A 8 23.89 15.16 -19.19
CA ALA A 8 24.21 15.27 -17.77
C ALA A 8 22.96 15.48 -16.91
N ILE A 9 21.99 16.28 -17.36
CA ILE A 9 20.69 16.46 -16.68
C ILE A 9 19.89 15.17 -16.75
N SER A 10 19.87 14.47 -17.86
CA SER A 10 19.22 13.17 -18.01
C SER A 10 19.88 12.12 -17.12
N GLU A 11 21.20 12.04 -17.06
CA GLU A 11 21.95 11.17 -16.14
C GLU A 11 21.75 11.55 -14.67
N PHE A 12 21.64 12.83 -14.34
CA PHE A 12 21.37 13.31 -13.00
C PHE A 12 19.94 12.97 -12.53
N ILE A 13 18.98 13.05 -13.45
CA ILE A 13 17.58 12.64 -13.22
C ILE A 13 17.49 11.11 -13.09
N ILE A 14 18.21 10.35 -13.92
CA ILE A 14 18.29 8.89 -13.87
C ILE A 14 19.04 8.41 -12.60
N LYS A 15 20.03 9.16 -12.11
CA LYS A 15 20.83 8.81 -10.93
C LYS A 15 20.17 9.09 -9.58
N ARG A 16 19.08 9.83 -9.50
CA ARG A 16 18.21 9.82 -8.34
C ARG A 16 17.29 8.59 -8.38
N ARG A 17 17.85 7.42 -8.39
CA ARG A 17 17.17 6.20 -7.98
C ARG A 17 16.83 6.41 -6.50
N ILE A 18 15.65 6.92 -6.24
CA ILE A 18 15.11 6.93 -4.88
C ILE A 18 15.07 5.45 -4.50
N ILE A 19 15.93 5.04 -3.58
CA ILE A 19 15.88 3.68 -3.04
C ILE A 19 14.52 3.57 -2.38
N MET A 20 13.68 2.66 -2.86
CA MET A 20 12.39 2.38 -2.27
C MET A 20 12.57 2.09 -0.78
N GLN A 21 11.80 2.75 0.06
CA GLN A 21 11.84 2.59 1.50
C GLN A 21 10.86 1.48 1.94
N VAL A 22 11.15 0.86 3.06
CA VAL A 22 10.24 -0.07 3.73
C VAL A 22 10.02 0.43 5.14
N THR A 23 8.76 0.54 5.55
CA THR A 23 8.39 0.86 6.93
C THR A 23 7.49 -0.23 7.48
N THR A 24 7.63 -0.50 8.77
CA THR A 24 6.83 -1.50 9.48
C THR A 24 5.91 -0.88 10.53
N THR A 25 6.11 0.39 10.86
CA THR A 25 5.29 1.08 11.86
C THR A 25 4.45 2.20 11.25
N VAL A 26 3.28 2.45 11.86
CA VAL A 26 2.39 3.56 11.50
C VAL A 26 3.09 4.90 11.67
N GLU A 27 3.92 5.05 12.72
CA GLU A 27 4.62 6.29 13.03
C GLU A 27 5.62 6.67 11.94
N GLU A 28 6.48 5.72 11.53
CA GLU A 28 7.47 5.94 10.46
C GLU A 28 6.80 6.30 9.15
N THR A 29 5.75 5.54 8.78
CA THR A 29 4.98 5.79 7.56
C THR A 29 4.39 7.20 7.55
N ARG A 30 3.71 7.60 8.62
CA ARG A 30 3.15 8.95 8.77
C ARG A 30 4.21 10.05 8.69
N LYS A 31 5.38 9.82 9.29
CA LYS A 31 6.49 10.79 9.27
C LYS A 31 6.98 11.03 7.84
N LEU A 32 7.19 9.96 7.07
CA LEU A 32 7.62 10.07 5.66
C LEU A 32 6.56 10.78 4.82
N VAL A 33 5.31 10.33 4.87
CA VAL A 33 4.21 10.93 4.12
C VAL A 33 4.04 12.41 4.46
N LYS A 34 4.09 12.77 5.74
CA LYS A 34 4.00 14.17 6.19
C LYS A 34 5.11 15.04 5.63
N ASN A 35 6.32 14.50 5.50
CA ASN A 35 7.44 15.22 4.91
C ASN A 35 7.22 15.45 3.41
N TRP A 36 6.84 14.45 2.66
CA TRP A 36 6.52 14.59 1.23
C TRP A 36 5.40 15.60 0.96
N LYS A 37 4.34 15.55 1.76
CA LYS A 37 3.24 16.53 1.64
C LYS A 37 3.68 17.96 1.98
N LYS A 38 4.60 18.15 2.94
CA LYS A 38 5.20 19.47 3.20
C LYS A 38 6.06 19.98 2.05
N GLU A 39 6.65 19.07 1.26
CA GLU A 39 7.37 19.40 0.03
C GLU A 39 6.42 19.67 -1.17
N GLY A 40 5.11 19.64 -0.96
CA GLY A 40 4.10 19.85 -1.98
C GLY A 40 3.88 18.67 -2.92
N LYS A 41 4.34 17.48 -2.56
CA LYS A 41 4.19 16.26 -3.38
C LYS A 41 2.82 15.62 -3.19
N THR A 42 2.26 15.14 -4.29
CA THR A 42 1.09 14.26 -4.29
C THR A 42 1.47 12.85 -3.89
N VAL A 43 0.62 12.18 -3.12
CA VAL A 43 0.85 10.84 -2.59
C VAL A 43 -0.27 9.91 -3.02
N GLY A 44 0.04 8.91 -3.81
CA GLY A 44 -0.86 7.83 -4.17
C GLY A 44 -0.71 6.61 -3.26
N LEU A 45 -1.80 5.88 -3.05
CA LEU A 45 -1.82 4.66 -2.23
C LEU A 45 -2.37 3.48 -3.02
N VAL A 46 -1.64 2.37 -3.02
CA VAL A 46 -2.09 1.07 -3.56
C VAL A 46 -2.19 0.06 -2.42
N PRO A 47 -3.40 -0.17 -1.86
CA PRO A 47 -3.61 -1.17 -0.81
C PRO A 47 -3.53 -2.59 -1.36
N THR A 48 -2.69 -3.43 -0.76
CA THR A 48 -2.58 -4.87 -1.10
C THR A 48 -2.44 -5.74 0.15
N MET A 49 -2.58 -7.03 -0.03
CA MET A 49 -2.27 -8.02 1.00
C MET A 49 -0.99 -8.82 0.69
N GLY A 50 -0.14 -8.33 -0.20
CA GLY A 50 1.02 -9.05 -0.69
C GLY A 50 0.69 -10.12 -1.75
N PHE A 51 1.68 -10.95 -2.06
CA PHE A 51 1.67 -11.93 -3.14
C PHE A 51 1.23 -11.32 -4.47
N LEU A 52 1.94 -10.26 -4.85
CA LEU A 52 1.58 -9.38 -5.94
C LEU A 52 1.58 -10.09 -7.29
N HIS A 53 0.70 -9.67 -8.17
CA HIS A 53 0.57 -10.16 -9.54
C HIS A 53 0.33 -8.98 -10.50
N GLU A 54 0.20 -9.25 -11.80
CA GLU A 54 0.08 -8.22 -12.84
C GLU A 54 -1.09 -7.24 -12.59
N GLY A 55 -2.19 -7.69 -11.99
CA GLY A 55 -3.28 -6.80 -11.60
C GLY A 55 -2.84 -5.74 -10.59
N HIS A 56 -2.04 -6.11 -9.58
CA HIS A 56 -1.46 -5.15 -8.64
C HIS A 56 -0.41 -4.26 -9.34
N ALA A 57 0.41 -4.85 -10.21
CA ALA A 57 1.41 -4.11 -10.97
C ALA A 57 0.79 -3.01 -11.85
N SER A 58 -0.36 -3.26 -12.46
CA SER A 58 -1.09 -2.26 -13.25
C SER A 58 -1.57 -1.08 -12.40
N LEU A 59 -2.01 -1.34 -11.16
CA LEU A 59 -2.40 -0.29 -10.21
C LEU A 59 -1.20 0.56 -9.77
N ILE A 60 -0.05 -0.07 -9.50
CA ILE A 60 1.17 0.64 -9.11
C ILE A 60 1.65 1.53 -10.26
N ARG A 61 1.68 1.04 -11.51
CA ARG A 61 2.03 1.86 -12.68
C ARG A 61 1.09 3.07 -12.81
N ARG A 62 -0.21 2.84 -12.72
CA ARG A 62 -1.20 3.92 -12.80
C ARG A 62 -1.02 4.94 -11.67
N CYS A 63 -0.78 4.47 -10.45
CA CYS A 63 -0.51 5.33 -9.31
C CYS A 63 0.75 6.17 -9.54
N ARG A 64 1.82 5.59 -10.15
CA ARG A 64 3.05 6.32 -10.50
C ARG A 64 2.84 7.38 -11.56
N GLU A 65 1.97 7.14 -12.53
CA GLU A 65 1.64 8.12 -13.59
C GLU A 65 0.91 9.35 -13.05
N GLU A 66 0.14 9.17 -11.97
CA GLU A 66 -0.77 10.20 -11.43
C GLU A 66 -0.24 10.92 -10.19
N ASN A 67 0.85 10.42 -9.56
CA ASN A 67 1.35 10.95 -8.30
C ASN A 67 2.86 11.09 -8.28
N ASP A 68 3.37 12.05 -7.47
CA ASP A 68 4.79 12.23 -7.22
C ASP A 68 5.39 11.12 -6.32
N ILE A 69 4.57 10.57 -5.43
CA ILE A 69 4.95 9.52 -4.48
C ILE A 69 3.96 8.36 -4.56
N VAL A 70 4.48 7.16 -4.62
CA VAL A 70 3.68 5.92 -4.60
C VAL A 70 3.96 5.13 -3.34
N VAL A 71 2.93 4.95 -2.53
CA VAL A 71 2.94 4.10 -1.34
C VAL A 71 2.16 2.82 -1.65
N VAL A 72 2.78 1.68 -1.45
CA VAL A 72 2.12 0.36 -1.52
C VAL A 72 1.98 -0.17 -0.10
N SER A 73 0.79 -0.56 0.32
CA SER A 73 0.66 -1.34 1.56
C SER A 73 0.70 -2.83 1.20
N ASP A 74 1.56 -3.56 1.88
CA ASP A 74 1.64 -5.01 1.83
C ASP A 74 1.30 -5.56 3.22
N PHE A 75 0.02 -5.83 3.45
CA PHE A 75 -0.48 -6.21 4.76
C PHE A 75 -1.58 -7.26 4.66
N VAL A 76 -1.29 -8.49 5.11
CA VAL A 76 -2.29 -9.55 5.25
C VAL A 76 -3.16 -9.24 6.45
N ASN A 77 -4.34 -8.65 6.17
CA ASN A 77 -5.24 -8.17 7.20
C ASN A 77 -6.01 -9.32 7.88
N PRO A 78 -5.74 -9.65 9.16
CA PRO A 78 -6.40 -10.77 9.81
C PRO A 78 -7.89 -10.56 10.04
N THR A 79 -8.36 -9.30 10.15
CA THR A 79 -9.74 -9.00 10.52
C THR A 79 -10.75 -9.26 9.41
N GLN A 80 -10.29 -9.52 8.17
CA GLN A 80 -11.15 -9.87 7.06
C GLN A 80 -11.27 -11.37 6.80
N PHE A 81 -10.62 -12.19 7.62
CA PHE A 81 -10.69 -13.66 7.58
C PHE A 81 -11.65 -14.18 8.66
N GLY A 82 -12.56 -15.07 8.25
CA GLY A 82 -13.49 -15.75 9.15
C GLY A 82 -12.79 -16.87 9.93
N PRO A 83 -13.44 -17.39 10.99
CA PRO A 83 -12.88 -18.47 11.81
C PRO A 83 -12.60 -19.77 11.05
N THR A 84 -13.23 -19.95 9.89
CA THR A 84 -13.08 -21.13 9.02
C THR A 84 -12.19 -20.87 7.81
N GLU A 85 -11.65 -19.66 7.67
CA GLU A 85 -10.76 -19.27 6.59
C GLU A 85 -9.30 -19.40 7.03
N ASP A 86 -8.47 -19.98 6.17
CA ASP A 86 -7.07 -20.25 6.48
C ASP A 86 -6.20 -19.00 6.24
N LEU A 87 -6.09 -18.17 7.25
CA LEU A 87 -5.19 -17.01 7.25
C LEU A 87 -3.71 -17.42 7.19
N GLU A 88 -3.36 -18.56 7.78
CA GLU A 88 -1.96 -19.02 7.82
C GLU A 88 -1.48 -19.50 6.46
N ALA A 89 -2.35 -20.14 5.69
CA ALA A 89 -2.06 -20.57 4.32
C ALA A 89 -2.08 -19.42 3.28
N TYR A 90 -2.47 -18.21 3.67
CA TYR A 90 -2.43 -17.08 2.73
C TYR A 90 -0.99 -16.84 2.25
N PRO A 91 -0.73 -16.83 0.93
CA PRO A 91 0.62 -16.79 0.40
C PRO A 91 1.32 -15.47 0.74
N ARG A 92 2.61 -15.56 1.09
CA ARG A 92 3.47 -14.42 1.44
C ARG A 92 4.83 -14.60 0.79
N ASP A 93 5.27 -13.58 0.06
CA ASP A 93 6.62 -13.53 -0.51
C ASP A 93 7.07 -12.06 -0.56
N PHE A 94 7.39 -11.51 0.60
CA PHE A 94 7.76 -10.09 0.73
C PHE A 94 8.97 -9.72 -0.12
N LYS A 95 9.92 -10.63 -0.29
CA LYS A 95 11.10 -10.36 -1.14
C LYS A 95 10.69 -10.12 -2.59
N ARG A 96 9.90 -11.03 -3.17
CA ARG A 96 9.38 -10.91 -4.54
C ARG A 96 8.49 -9.66 -4.69
N ASP A 97 7.65 -9.40 -3.71
CA ASP A 97 6.75 -8.25 -3.72
C ASP A 97 7.53 -6.93 -3.67
N SER A 98 8.59 -6.87 -2.84
CA SER A 98 9.49 -5.71 -2.78
C SER A 98 10.23 -5.48 -4.10
N GLU A 99 10.79 -6.51 -4.71
CA GLU A 99 11.47 -6.43 -6.00
C GLU A 99 10.51 -5.94 -7.11
N LEU A 100 9.28 -6.42 -7.11
CA LEU A 100 8.25 -5.97 -8.06
C LEU A 100 7.88 -4.49 -7.81
N CYS A 101 7.61 -4.08 -6.59
CA CYS A 101 7.28 -2.69 -6.24
C CYS A 101 8.42 -1.73 -6.64
N GLU A 102 9.67 -2.08 -6.33
CA GLU A 102 10.83 -1.27 -6.70
C GLU A 102 10.96 -1.14 -8.23
N SER A 103 10.76 -2.24 -8.96
CA SER A 103 10.82 -2.24 -10.43
C SER A 103 9.75 -1.37 -11.10
N LEU A 104 8.62 -1.16 -10.41
CA LEU A 104 7.48 -0.36 -10.86
C LEU A 104 7.54 1.09 -10.36
N GLY A 105 8.57 1.45 -9.61
CA GLY A 105 8.80 2.81 -9.14
C GLY A 105 7.99 3.19 -7.90
N ALA A 106 7.63 2.25 -7.04
CA ALA A 106 7.12 2.57 -5.71
C ALA A 106 8.21 3.27 -4.87
N ASP A 107 7.82 4.26 -4.09
CA ASP A 107 8.71 5.01 -3.19
C ASP A 107 8.74 4.41 -1.79
N LEU A 108 7.63 3.79 -1.38
CA LEU A 108 7.46 3.21 -0.05
C LEU A 108 6.62 1.94 -0.09
N ILE A 109 7.09 0.90 0.60
CA ILE A 109 6.23 -0.21 1.04
C ILE A 109 5.96 -0.05 2.54
N PHE A 110 4.69 -0.02 2.90
CA PHE A 110 4.24 -0.13 4.28
C PHE A 110 3.85 -1.58 4.56
N HIS A 111 4.67 -2.26 5.36
CA HIS A 111 4.53 -3.69 5.70
C HIS A 111 4.45 -3.88 7.22
N PRO A 112 3.31 -3.51 7.84
CA PRO A 112 3.14 -3.60 9.29
C PRO A 112 2.81 -5.01 9.77
N GLU A 113 3.12 -5.28 11.02
CA GLU A 113 2.59 -6.43 11.74
C GLU A 113 1.15 -6.17 12.22
N PRO A 114 0.32 -7.22 12.41
CA PRO A 114 -1.05 -7.04 12.92
C PRO A 114 -1.15 -6.23 14.21
N LYS A 115 -0.20 -6.37 15.14
CA LYS A 115 -0.15 -5.61 16.39
C LYS A 115 0.05 -4.10 16.19
N ASP A 116 0.74 -3.71 15.11
CA ASP A 116 0.98 -2.29 14.79
C ASP A 116 -0.24 -1.64 14.15
N MET A 117 -1.06 -2.44 13.47
CA MET A 117 -2.32 -2.00 12.88
C MET A 117 -3.50 -2.05 13.86
N TYR A 118 -3.50 -3.02 14.78
CA TYR A 118 -4.62 -3.29 15.69
C TYR A 118 -4.12 -3.43 17.12
N HIS A 119 -3.91 -2.29 17.78
CA HIS A 119 -3.65 -2.24 19.22
C HIS A 119 -4.99 -2.08 19.94
N ASP A 120 -5.46 -3.14 20.60
CA ASP A 120 -6.73 -3.18 21.34
C ASP A 120 -7.92 -2.54 20.59
N PRO A 121 -8.37 -3.12 19.45
CA PRO A 121 -9.31 -2.47 18.55
C PRO A 121 -10.74 -2.49 19.10
N HIS A 122 -11.30 -1.31 19.35
CA HIS A 122 -12.69 -1.13 19.77
C HIS A 122 -13.58 -0.46 18.71
N ALA A 123 -12.98 0.07 17.63
CA ALA A 123 -13.70 0.76 16.56
C ALA A 123 -13.52 0.02 15.23
N TYR A 124 -14.64 -0.15 14.52
CA TYR A 124 -14.69 -0.79 13.22
C TYR A 124 -15.54 0.02 12.24
N VAL A 125 -15.27 -0.14 10.95
CA VAL A 125 -16.07 0.42 9.87
C VAL A 125 -16.87 -0.71 9.23
N SER A 126 -18.18 -0.53 9.09
CA SER A 126 -19.07 -1.47 8.40
C SER A 126 -19.90 -0.75 7.35
N ILE A 127 -20.36 -1.49 6.36
CA ILE A 127 -21.30 -1.03 5.33
C ILE A 127 -22.54 -1.92 5.43
N ASP A 128 -23.68 -1.30 5.59
CA ASP A 128 -24.95 -2.00 5.62
C ASP A 128 -25.49 -2.22 4.20
N THR A 129 -26.15 -3.33 3.96
CA THR A 129 -26.83 -3.72 2.72
C THR A 129 -25.93 -3.98 1.49
N LEU A 130 -25.02 -3.07 1.14
CA LEU A 130 -24.14 -3.24 -0.02
C LEU A 130 -23.19 -4.43 0.12
N SER A 131 -22.85 -4.81 1.33
CA SER A 131 -22.00 -5.97 1.65
C SER A 131 -22.73 -7.31 1.70
N ASP A 132 -24.06 -7.34 1.52
CA ASP A 132 -24.86 -8.55 1.74
C ASP A 132 -24.90 -9.49 0.53
N THR A 133 -24.25 -9.11 -0.56
CA THR A 133 -24.20 -9.87 -1.81
C THR A 133 -22.80 -10.41 -2.11
N LEU A 134 -22.69 -11.31 -3.09
CA LEU A 134 -21.43 -11.89 -3.54
C LEU A 134 -20.57 -12.44 -2.38
N CYS A 135 -19.35 -11.94 -2.22
CA CYS A 135 -18.44 -12.37 -1.16
C CYS A 135 -19.03 -12.15 0.25
N GLY A 136 -19.80 -11.10 0.47
CA GLY A 136 -20.38 -10.83 1.77
C GLY A 136 -21.43 -11.87 2.20
N LYS A 137 -22.13 -12.47 1.24
CA LYS A 137 -23.07 -13.56 1.52
C LYS A 137 -22.38 -14.81 2.08
N THR A 138 -21.21 -15.13 1.58
CA THR A 138 -20.43 -16.32 1.96
C THR A 138 -19.42 -16.02 3.07
N ARG A 139 -19.04 -14.75 3.24
CA ARG A 139 -18.03 -14.24 4.18
C ARG A 139 -18.57 -13.06 4.98
N PRO A 140 -19.46 -13.26 5.95
CA PRO A 140 -20.23 -12.16 6.58
C PRO A 140 -19.37 -11.10 7.29
N ILE A 141 -18.17 -11.46 7.76
CA ILE A 141 -17.27 -10.52 8.45
C ILE A 141 -16.26 -9.86 7.52
N HIS A 142 -16.12 -10.36 6.29
CA HIS A 142 -15.08 -9.94 5.35
C HIS A 142 -15.06 -8.43 5.11
N PHE A 143 -16.18 -7.87 4.70
CA PHE A 143 -16.24 -6.44 4.35
C PHE A 143 -16.09 -5.51 5.55
N LYS A 144 -16.50 -5.94 6.76
CA LYS A 144 -16.18 -5.19 7.99
C LYS A 144 -14.67 -5.09 8.19
N GLY A 145 -13.94 -6.19 7.97
CA GLY A 145 -12.48 -6.19 8.01
C GLY A 145 -11.86 -5.32 6.91
N VAL A 146 -12.33 -5.45 5.66
CA VAL A 146 -11.86 -4.66 4.51
C VAL A 146 -12.09 -3.16 4.73
N CYS A 147 -13.31 -2.75 5.07
CA CYS A 147 -13.63 -1.33 5.30
C CYS A 147 -12.80 -0.75 6.45
N THR A 148 -12.59 -1.53 7.51
CA THR A 148 -11.78 -1.09 8.65
C THR A 148 -10.32 -0.89 8.26
N VAL A 149 -9.68 -1.85 7.59
CA VAL A 149 -8.27 -1.72 7.20
C VAL A 149 -8.06 -0.62 6.18
N VAL A 150 -8.93 -0.50 5.18
CA VAL A 150 -8.84 0.55 4.18
C VAL A 150 -8.98 1.93 4.83
N SER A 151 -9.97 2.12 5.72
CA SER A 151 -10.11 3.36 6.49
C SER A 151 -8.86 3.70 7.31
N LYS A 152 -8.23 2.69 7.93
CA LYS A 152 -6.95 2.89 8.65
C LYS A 152 -5.84 3.32 7.71
N LEU A 153 -5.66 2.63 6.57
CA LEU A 153 -4.63 2.96 5.58
C LEU A 153 -4.82 4.38 5.03
N PHE A 154 -6.05 4.79 4.72
CA PHE A 154 -6.36 6.16 4.30
C PHE A 154 -6.00 7.19 5.38
N ASN A 155 -6.25 6.90 6.66
CA ASN A 155 -5.86 7.78 7.77
C ASN A 155 -4.36 7.75 8.10
N ILE A 156 -3.63 6.72 7.68
CA ILE A 156 -2.17 6.62 7.88
C ILE A 156 -1.45 7.38 6.76
N VAL A 157 -1.82 7.12 5.51
CA VAL A 157 -1.16 7.65 4.32
C VAL A 157 -1.80 8.97 3.86
N ALA A 158 -3.08 9.20 4.13
CA ALA A 158 -3.84 10.37 3.67
C ALA A 158 -3.57 10.66 2.17
N PRO A 159 -3.86 9.70 1.26
CA PRO A 159 -3.56 9.87 -0.17
C PRO A 159 -4.39 11.03 -0.78
N ASP A 160 -3.88 11.59 -1.90
CA ASP A 160 -4.52 12.68 -2.65
C ASP A 160 -5.58 12.23 -3.65
#